data_8deec2af52267d0c0eb2a69d582be342
#
_entry.id   8deec2af52267d0c0eb2a69d582be342
#
_cell.length_a   1.000
_cell.length_b   1.000
_cell.length_c   1.000
_cell.angle_alpha   90.00
_cell.angle_beta   90.00
_cell.angle_gamma   90.00
#
_symmetry.space_group_name_H-M   'P 1'
#
loop_
_entity.id
_entity.type
_entity.pdbx_description
1 polymer ?
#
loop_
_entity_poly.entity_id
_entity_poly.type
_entity_poly.pdbx_seq_one_letter_code
_entity_poly.pdbx_strand_id
1 'polypeptide(L)'
;MQIIVKTAPEELLRARKWWNDLEMQWKMAYNEAVFGAGPTLAPPADDPLMMLLIGVDTLRLAGPTAFNSNVSTPLTNLSGLLPLYNLRYLSITHMKLREVRSLRYFTKLEHLFLNENQIESLHGIEPLVHLKELYVQHNQLRGLKPIHKLTRLETLYASGNQLTSLQGLTPAHADHMRRCYVLPNEELRDREILRVQQEAGIICRKG
;
A
#
# COMPACT_ATOMS: atom_id res chain seq x y z
N MET A 1 -24.80 21.70 6.49
CA MET A 1 -25.45 21.27 5.25
C MET A 1 -25.23 19.76 5.15
N GLN A 2 -26.25 18.96 5.52
CA GLN A 2 -26.16 17.49 5.40
C GLN A 2 -26.37 17.15 3.92
N ILE A 3 -25.34 16.58 3.29
CA ILE A 3 -25.50 16.02 1.95
C ILE A 3 -26.22 14.68 2.13
N ILE A 4 -27.51 14.64 1.88
CA ILE A 4 -28.27 13.40 1.80
C ILE A 4 -27.94 12.79 0.44
N VAL A 5 -26.99 11.86 0.41
CA VAL A 5 -26.76 11.03 -0.78
C VAL A 5 -27.93 10.05 -0.86
N LYS A 6 -28.90 10.29 -1.76
CA LYS A 6 -29.90 9.28 -2.14
C LYS A 6 -29.18 8.17 -2.89
N THR A 7 -28.65 7.21 -2.17
CA THR A 7 -28.03 6.00 -2.73
C THR A 7 -29.11 5.10 -3.33
N ALA A 8 -28.83 4.58 -4.52
CA ALA A 8 -29.72 3.61 -5.13
C ALA A 8 -29.82 2.35 -4.24
N PRO A 9 -31.00 1.75 -4.05
CA PRO A 9 -31.16 0.56 -3.21
C PRO A 9 -30.20 -0.59 -3.58
N GLU A 10 -29.83 -0.72 -4.86
CA GLU A 10 -28.87 -1.73 -5.34
C GLU A 10 -27.45 -1.51 -4.82
N GLU A 11 -26.98 -0.26 -4.72
CA GLU A 11 -25.64 0.06 -4.22
C GLU A 11 -25.53 -0.28 -2.75
N LEU A 12 -26.55 0.00 -1.97
CA LEU A 12 -26.61 -0.37 -0.57
C LEU A 12 -26.62 -1.88 -0.37
N LEU A 13 -27.37 -2.62 -1.19
CA LEU A 13 -27.36 -4.09 -1.15
C LEU A 13 -25.98 -4.66 -1.48
N ARG A 14 -25.28 -4.09 -2.47
CA ARG A 14 -23.90 -4.48 -2.80
C ARG A 14 -22.94 -4.17 -1.65
N ALA A 15 -23.09 -3.02 -1.00
CA ALA A 15 -22.26 -2.63 0.14
C ALA A 15 -22.45 -3.58 1.33
N ARG A 16 -23.69 -3.91 1.68
CA ARG A 16 -24.00 -4.86 2.75
C ARG A 16 -23.50 -6.27 2.41
N LYS A 17 -23.63 -6.70 1.16
CA LYS A 17 -23.11 -7.97 0.72
C LYS A 17 -21.59 -8.00 0.87
N TRP A 18 -20.87 -6.99 0.36
CA TRP A 18 -19.43 -6.88 0.51
C TRP A 18 -19.02 -6.95 1.98
N TRP A 19 -19.67 -6.19 2.87
CA TRP A 19 -19.39 -6.23 4.31
C TRP A 19 -19.56 -7.64 4.88
N ASN A 20 -20.64 -8.33 4.53
CA ASN A 20 -20.92 -9.68 5.02
C ASN A 20 -19.86 -10.68 4.56
N ASP A 21 -19.34 -10.53 3.33
CA ASP A 21 -18.36 -11.40 2.72
C ASP A 21 -16.91 -11.11 3.23
N LEU A 22 -16.68 -9.99 3.95
CA LEU A 22 -15.37 -9.67 4.52
C LEU A 22 -14.92 -10.71 5.55
N GLU A 23 -13.62 -11.03 5.51
CA GLU A 23 -12.96 -11.76 6.58
C GLU A 23 -13.01 -11.00 7.91
N MET A 24 -13.01 -11.73 9.02
CA MET A 24 -13.08 -11.14 10.38
C MET A 24 -12.01 -10.06 10.60
N GLN A 25 -10.76 -10.31 10.17
CA GLN A 25 -9.66 -9.35 10.31
C GLN A 25 -9.97 -7.99 9.66
N TRP A 26 -10.66 -8.00 8.51
CA TRP A 26 -11.03 -6.79 7.80
C TRP A 26 -12.22 -6.06 8.43
N LYS A 27 -13.23 -6.81 8.93
CA LYS A 27 -14.34 -6.22 9.70
C LYS A 27 -13.82 -5.48 10.94
N MET A 28 -12.92 -6.11 11.69
CA MET A 28 -12.27 -5.49 12.85
C MET A 28 -11.47 -4.26 12.45
N ALA A 29 -10.61 -4.36 11.44
CA ALA A 29 -9.78 -3.25 10.99
C ALA A 29 -10.61 -2.02 10.55
N TYR A 30 -11.68 -2.23 9.80
CA TYR A 30 -12.57 -1.13 9.40
C TYR A 30 -13.33 -0.54 10.60
N ASN A 31 -13.83 -1.37 11.50
CA ASN A 31 -14.51 -0.90 12.71
C ASN A 31 -13.59 -0.08 13.61
N GLU A 32 -12.35 -0.52 13.79
CA GLU A 32 -11.36 0.21 14.59
C GLU A 32 -10.89 1.50 13.91
N ALA A 33 -10.37 1.39 12.69
CA ALA A 33 -9.64 2.48 12.04
C ALA A 33 -10.52 3.48 11.28
N VAL A 34 -11.69 3.05 10.80
CA VAL A 34 -12.55 3.88 9.94
C VAL A 34 -13.82 4.31 10.66
N PHE A 35 -14.50 3.39 11.34
CA PHE A 35 -15.78 3.69 11.97
C PHE A 35 -15.67 4.07 13.46
N GLY A 36 -14.50 3.86 14.09
CA GLY A 36 -14.30 4.19 15.51
C GLY A 36 -15.14 3.35 16.48
N ALA A 37 -15.61 2.18 16.03
CA ALA A 37 -16.47 1.29 16.82
C ALA A 37 -15.70 0.28 17.68
N GLY A 38 -14.34 0.30 17.62
CA GLY A 38 -13.47 -0.67 18.28
C GLY A 38 -13.45 -2.04 17.60
N PRO A 39 -12.78 -3.05 18.20
CA PRO A 39 -12.56 -4.37 17.59
C PRO A 39 -13.84 -5.22 17.62
N THR A 40 -14.81 -4.88 16.81
CA THR A 40 -16.09 -5.57 16.68
C THR A 40 -16.30 -6.10 15.26
N LEU A 41 -17.17 -7.12 15.12
CA LEU A 41 -17.59 -7.68 13.85
C LEU A 41 -18.94 -7.12 13.39
N ALA A 42 -19.58 -6.29 14.21
CA ALA A 42 -20.87 -5.71 13.92
C ALA A 42 -20.81 -4.85 12.63
N PRO A 43 -21.83 -4.91 11.78
CA PRO A 43 -21.87 -4.05 10.60
C PRO A 43 -22.03 -2.59 11.03
N PRO A 44 -21.38 -1.65 10.33
CA PRO A 44 -21.63 -0.23 10.52
C PRO A 44 -23.02 0.15 10.00
N ALA A 45 -23.47 1.35 10.34
CA ALA A 45 -24.67 1.92 9.72
C ALA A 45 -24.49 2.09 8.20
N ASP A 46 -25.57 2.17 7.45
CA ASP A 46 -25.56 2.20 5.99
C ASP A 46 -24.80 3.41 5.41
N ASP A 47 -25.00 4.60 5.96
CA ASP A 47 -24.36 5.81 5.47
C ASP A 47 -22.83 5.77 5.59
N PRO A 48 -22.22 5.44 6.75
CA PRO A 48 -20.77 5.24 6.85
C PRO A 48 -20.24 4.15 5.91
N LEU A 49 -20.97 3.05 5.75
CA LEU A 49 -20.59 1.96 4.85
C LEU A 49 -20.55 2.43 3.40
N MET A 50 -21.55 3.17 2.98
CA MET A 50 -21.62 3.73 1.63
C MET A 50 -20.53 4.80 1.40
N MET A 51 -20.26 5.65 2.40
CA MET A 51 -19.17 6.64 2.32
C MET A 51 -17.81 5.97 2.15
N LEU A 52 -17.58 4.85 2.83
CA LEU A 52 -16.35 4.07 2.64
C LEU A 52 -16.21 3.58 1.20
N LEU A 53 -17.26 3.03 0.61
CA LEU A 53 -17.19 2.43 -0.73
C LEU A 53 -17.09 3.44 -1.88
N ILE A 54 -17.80 4.55 -1.77
CA ILE A 54 -17.93 5.52 -2.87
C ILE A 54 -16.92 6.66 -2.73
N GLY A 55 -16.68 7.13 -1.50
CA GLY A 55 -15.99 8.39 -1.25
C GLY A 55 -14.55 8.26 -0.77
N VAL A 56 -14.12 7.08 -0.33
CA VAL A 56 -12.77 6.93 0.23
C VAL A 56 -11.71 6.96 -0.88
N ASP A 57 -10.83 7.93 -0.80
CA ASP A 57 -9.58 8.03 -1.58
C ASP A 57 -8.31 7.81 -0.73
N THR A 58 -8.47 7.83 0.59
CA THR A 58 -7.40 7.71 1.57
C THR A 58 -7.74 6.65 2.61
N LEU A 59 -6.89 5.62 2.75
CA LEU A 59 -7.03 4.59 3.78
C LEU A 59 -5.72 4.41 4.54
N ARG A 60 -5.80 4.46 5.87
CA ARG A 60 -4.66 4.26 6.79
C ARG A 60 -4.98 3.20 7.83
N LEU A 61 -4.23 2.11 7.78
CA LEU A 61 -4.30 0.99 8.72
C LEU A 61 -2.90 0.75 9.27
N ALA A 62 -2.72 1.02 10.56
CA ALA A 62 -1.47 0.82 11.27
C ALA A 62 -1.63 -0.30 12.30
N GLY A 63 -0.88 -1.38 12.13
CA GLY A 63 -0.97 -2.59 12.94
C GLY A 63 -0.51 -2.40 14.38
N PRO A 64 -0.66 -3.45 15.20
CA PRO A 64 -0.52 -3.36 16.67
C PRO A 64 0.89 -2.97 17.15
N THR A 65 1.92 -3.15 16.32
CA THR A 65 3.30 -2.78 16.65
C THR A 65 3.68 -1.37 16.22
N ALA A 66 2.79 -0.65 15.53
CA ALA A 66 3.02 0.74 15.14
C ALA A 66 2.93 1.67 16.34
N PHE A 67 3.74 2.75 16.33
CA PHE A 67 3.70 3.78 17.38
C PHE A 67 2.31 4.41 17.55
N ASN A 68 1.64 4.69 16.42
CA ASN A 68 0.25 5.17 16.37
C ASN A 68 -0.65 4.10 15.77
N SER A 69 -0.77 2.95 16.46
CA SER A 69 -1.62 1.86 16.04
C SER A 69 -3.10 2.27 16.04
N ASN A 70 -3.84 1.89 14.99
CA ASN A 70 -5.29 2.05 14.92
C ASN A 70 -6.00 0.74 14.56
N VAL A 71 -5.26 -0.37 14.48
CA VAL A 71 -5.78 -1.73 14.24
C VAL A 71 -5.12 -2.69 15.21
N SER A 72 -5.93 -3.38 16.01
CA SER A 72 -5.44 -4.31 17.05
C SER A 72 -5.04 -5.67 16.48
N THR A 73 -5.64 -6.10 15.38
CA THR A 73 -5.40 -7.39 14.73
C THR A 73 -4.65 -7.22 13.43
N PRO A 74 -3.44 -7.82 13.28
CA PRO A 74 -2.66 -7.62 12.06
C PRO A 74 -3.32 -8.28 10.85
N LEU A 75 -3.43 -7.54 9.75
CA LEU A 75 -3.90 -8.04 8.46
C LEU A 75 -2.86 -8.96 7.82
N THR A 76 -3.34 -10.05 7.21
CA THR A 76 -2.49 -11.03 6.51
C THR A 76 -2.62 -10.99 5.00
N ASN A 77 -3.62 -10.29 4.48
CA ASN A 77 -3.92 -10.16 3.05
C ASN A 77 -4.64 -8.84 2.75
N LEU A 78 -4.88 -8.58 1.46
CA LEU A 78 -5.53 -7.36 0.96
C LEU A 78 -6.96 -7.61 0.43
N SER A 79 -7.61 -8.71 0.83
CA SER A 79 -8.93 -9.11 0.30
C SER A 79 -10.00 -8.07 0.54
N GLY A 80 -9.96 -7.39 1.69
CA GLY A 80 -10.95 -6.40 2.06
C GLY A 80 -10.82 -5.04 1.36
N LEU A 81 -9.77 -4.81 0.59
CA LEU A 81 -9.64 -3.56 -0.17
C LEU A 81 -10.62 -3.47 -1.35
N LEU A 82 -11.00 -4.61 -1.92
CA LEU A 82 -11.98 -4.62 -3.01
C LEU A 82 -13.39 -4.37 -2.44
N PRO A 83 -14.14 -3.37 -2.89
CA PRO A 83 -14.08 -2.60 -4.14
C PRO A 83 -13.59 -1.13 -4.04
N LEU A 84 -12.67 -0.78 -3.15
CA LEU A 84 -12.24 0.62 -2.92
C LEU A 84 -11.35 1.16 -4.06
N TYR A 85 -11.80 1.10 -5.31
CA TYR A 85 -10.99 1.45 -6.50
C TYR A 85 -10.66 2.93 -6.66
N ASN A 86 -11.18 3.81 -5.78
CA ASN A 86 -10.88 5.24 -5.82
C ASN A 86 -9.66 5.64 -5.00
N LEU A 87 -9.02 4.70 -4.31
CA LEU A 87 -7.87 4.98 -3.46
C LEU A 87 -6.73 5.65 -4.24
N ARG A 88 -6.28 6.78 -3.73
CA ARG A 88 -5.08 7.52 -4.12
C ARG A 88 -3.97 7.38 -3.10
N TYR A 89 -4.33 7.26 -1.83
CA TYR A 89 -3.43 7.06 -0.72
C TYR A 89 -3.79 5.78 0.03
N LEU A 90 -2.83 4.86 0.13
CA LEU A 90 -2.98 3.63 0.89
C LEU A 90 -1.80 3.42 1.82
N SER A 91 -2.07 3.28 3.11
CA SER A 91 -1.09 2.92 4.13
C SER A 91 -1.57 1.69 4.90
N ILE A 92 -0.84 0.58 4.76
CA ILE A 92 -1.06 -0.67 5.52
C ILE A 92 0.29 -1.09 6.07
N THR A 93 0.60 -0.64 7.29
CA THR A 93 1.92 -0.76 7.90
C THR A 93 1.87 -1.59 9.18
N HIS A 94 3.02 -2.21 9.57
CA HIS A 94 3.13 -2.99 10.81
C HIS A 94 2.10 -4.14 10.85
N MET A 95 1.92 -4.81 9.71
CA MET A 95 1.00 -5.94 9.51
C MET A 95 1.78 -7.22 9.18
N LYS A 96 1.08 -8.25 8.70
CA LYS A 96 1.67 -9.54 8.30
C LYS A 96 1.42 -9.85 6.82
N LEU A 97 1.39 -8.82 5.97
CA LEU A 97 1.19 -9.00 4.53
C LEU A 97 2.40 -9.70 3.91
N ARG A 98 2.16 -10.72 3.10
CA ARG A 98 3.21 -11.44 2.35
C ARG A 98 3.20 -11.13 0.86
N GLU A 99 2.06 -10.74 0.31
CA GLU A 99 1.91 -10.45 -1.11
C GLU A 99 1.00 -9.24 -1.35
N VAL A 100 1.19 -8.61 -2.51
CA VAL A 100 0.49 -7.38 -2.89
C VAL A 100 -0.21 -7.47 -4.26
N ARG A 101 -0.42 -8.68 -4.78
CA ARG A 101 -0.97 -8.91 -6.14
C ARG A 101 -2.30 -8.20 -6.39
N SER A 102 -3.14 -8.07 -5.37
CA SER A 102 -4.43 -7.39 -5.46
C SER A 102 -4.30 -5.90 -5.74
N LEU A 103 -3.13 -5.29 -5.49
CA LEU A 103 -2.93 -3.86 -5.75
C LEU A 103 -3.01 -3.49 -7.23
N ARG A 104 -2.87 -4.45 -8.14
CA ARG A 104 -2.98 -4.20 -9.59
C ARG A 104 -4.29 -3.53 -10.03
N TYR A 105 -5.33 -3.61 -9.21
CA TYR A 105 -6.63 -3.00 -9.51
C TYR A 105 -6.74 -1.53 -9.07
N PHE A 106 -5.78 -1.04 -8.27
CA PHE A 106 -5.83 0.29 -7.67
C PHE A 106 -4.98 1.30 -8.46
N THR A 107 -5.25 1.41 -9.75
CA THR A 107 -4.42 2.18 -10.72
C THR A 107 -4.40 3.69 -10.46
N LYS A 108 -5.27 4.21 -9.58
CA LYS A 108 -5.29 5.62 -9.16
C LYS A 108 -4.33 5.94 -8.01
N LEU A 109 -3.65 4.92 -7.42
CA LEU A 109 -2.74 5.13 -6.30
C LEU A 109 -1.57 6.04 -6.69
N GLU A 110 -1.37 7.04 -5.84
CA GLU A 110 -0.27 7.99 -5.90
C GLU A 110 0.72 7.78 -4.73
N HIS A 111 0.23 7.33 -3.59
CA HIS A 111 1.01 7.14 -2.37
C HIS A 111 0.73 5.75 -1.78
N LEU A 112 1.78 4.95 -1.61
CA LEU A 112 1.68 3.58 -1.11
C LEU A 112 2.69 3.30 0.00
N PHE A 113 2.18 2.99 1.19
CA PHE A 113 2.97 2.71 2.40
C PHE A 113 2.69 1.28 2.86
N LEU A 114 3.68 0.43 2.76
CA LEU A 114 3.63 -1.00 3.09
C LEU A 114 4.81 -1.43 3.98
N ASN A 115 5.45 -0.47 4.64
CA ASN A 115 6.58 -0.76 5.52
C ASN A 115 6.18 -1.63 6.72
N GLU A 116 7.17 -2.33 7.30
CA GLU A 116 6.97 -3.21 8.46
C GLU A 116 5.92 -4.30 8.18
N ASN A 117 6.13 -5.05 7.10
CA ASN A 117 5.34 -6.21 6.71
C ASN A 117 6.26 -7.42 6.45
N GLN A 118 5.76 -8.45 5.78
CA GLN A 118 6.50 -9.66 5.42
C GLN A 118 6.50 -9.89 3.90
N ILE A 119 6.47 -8.79 3.11
CA ILE A 119 6.29 -8.83 1.66
C ILE A 119 7.58 -9.35 1.00
N GLU A 120 7.45 -10.42 0.23
CA GLU A 120 8.58 -11.04 -0.47
C GLU A 120 8.76 -10.51 -1.90
N SER A 121 7.68 -10.00 -2.50
CA SER A 121 7.68 -9.48 -3.87
C SER A 121 6.66 -8.36 -4.06
N LEU A 122 7.04 -7.37 -4.89
CA LEU A 122 6.14 -6.29 -5.32
C LEU A 122 5.32 -6.68 -6.56
N HIS A 123 5.29 -7.95 -6.96
CA HIS A 123 4.49 -8.36 -8.11
C HIS A 123 3.01 -8.01 -7.92
N GLY A 124 2.46 -7.26 -8.87
CA GLY A 124 1.09 -6.71 -8.82
C GLY A 124 1.04 -5.18 -8.74
N ILE A 125 2.17 -4.47 -8.47
CA ILE A 125 2.17 -3.00 -8.49
C ILE A 125 2.52 -2.40 -9.87
N GLU A 126 2.87 -3.23 -10.86
CA GLU A 126 3.31 -2.79 -12.18
C GLU A 126 2.32 -1.84 -12.90
N PRO A 127 0.99 -1.97 -12.71
CA PRO A 127 0.01 -1.07 -13.31
C PRO A 127 -0.13 0.28 -12.59
N LEU A 128 0.51 0.49 -11.44
CA LEU A 128 0.36 1.71 -10.63
C LEU A 128 1.20 2.87 -11.16
N VAL A 129 1.06 3.19 -12.44
CA VAL A 129 1.91 4.18 -13.15
C VAL A 129 1.78 5.62 -12.65
N HIS A 130 0.81 5.90 -11.80
CA HIS A 130 0.64 7.21 -11.16
C HIS A 130 1.35 7.34 -9.81
N LEU A 131 2.02 6.25 -9.35
CA LEU A 131 2.65 6.20 -8.04
C LEU A 131 3.83 7.18 -7.98
N LYS A 132 3.80 8.04 -6.95
CA LYS A 132 4.82 9.04 -6.62
C LYS A 132 5.67 8.63 -5.43
N GLU A 133 5.05 7.97 -4.46
CA GLU A 133 5.73 7.56 -3.24
C GLU A 133 5.48 6.08 -2.96
N LEU A 134 6.58 5.35 -2.73
CA LEU A 134 6.57 3.93 -2.38
C LEU A 134 7.46 3.70 -1.15
N TYR A 135 6.83 3.28 -0.05
CA TYR A 135 7.49 2.94 1.21
C TYR A 135 7.30 1.46 1.47
N VAL A 136 8.38 0.69 1.32
CA VAL A 136 8.42 -0.78 1.47
C VAL A 136 9.59 -1.24 2.34
N GLN A 137 10.15 -0.33 3.15
CA GLN A 137 11.24 -0.67 4.07
C GLN A 137 10.77 -1.70 5.11
N HIS A 138 11.73 -2.48 5.62
CA HIS A 138 11.51 -3.54 6.61
C HIS A 138 10.48 -4.57 6.14
N ASN A 139 10.78 -5.18 4.98
CA ASN A 139 10.07 -6.29 4.38
C ASN A 139 11.08 -7.42 4.02
N GLN A 140 10.71 -8.34 3.14
CA GLN A 140 11.54 -9.47 2.71
C GLN A 140 11.80 -9.45 1.20
N LEU A 141 11.81 -8.24 0.60
CA LEU A 141 11.96 -8.04 -0.84
C LEU A 141 13.35 -8.46 -1.31
N ARG A 142 13.43 -9.23 -2.41
CA ARG A 142 14.69 -9.65 -3.03
C ARG A 142 15.08 -8.83 -4.26
N GLY A 143 14.16 -8.05 -4.80
CA GLY A 143 14.41 -7.19 -5.97
C GLY A 143 13.30 -6.18 -6.22
N LEU A 144 13.59 -5.21 -7.09
CA LEU A 144 12.71 -4.08 -7.41
C LEU A 144 12.18 -4.14 -8.86
N LYS A 145 12.33 -5.24 -9.58
CA LYS A 145 11.90 -5.34 -10.99
C LYS A 145 10.46 -4.87 -11.26
N PRO A 146 9.46 -5.10 -10.38
CA PRO A 146 8.09 -4.62 -10.63
C PRO A 146 7.93 -3.11 -10.75
N ILE A 147 8.88 -2.31 -10.22
CA ILE A 147 8.76 -0.83 -10.30
C ILE A 147 9.22 -0.25 -11.65
N HIS A 148 9.72 -1.05 -12.59
CA HIS A 148 10.36 -0.55 -13.81
C HIS A 148 9.49 0.38 -14.67
N LYS A 149 8.17 0.27 -14.58
CA LYS A 149 7.19 1.14 -15.26
C LYS A 149 6.72 2.32 -14.43
N LEU A 150 7.07 2.37 -13.15
CA LEU A 150 6.62 3.40 -12.22
C LEU A 150 7.51 4.65 -12.30
N THR A 151 7.68 5.18 -13.51
CA THR A 151 8.64 6.25 -13.82
C THR A 151 8.31 7.59 -13.17
N ARG A 152 7.11 7.75 -12.59
CA ARG A 152 6.71 8.93 -11.82
C ARG A 152 7.12 8.88 -10.36
N LEU A 153 7.83 7.83 -9.91
CA LEU A 153 8.30 7.73 -8.53
C LEU A 153 9.25 8.87 -8.20
N GLU A 154 8.87 9.64 -7.19
CA GLU A 154 9.68 10.72 -6.59
C GLU A 154 10.40 10.24 -5.33
N THR A 155 9.80 9.30 -4.62
CA THR A 155 10.34 8.76 -3.36
C THR A 155 10.21 7.25 -3.32
N LEU A 156 11.33 6.59 -3.07
CA LEU A 156 11.41 5.15 -2.81
C LEU A 156 12.14 4.91 -1.48
N TYR A 157 11.48 4.22 -0.54
CA TYR A 157 12.09 3.67 0.68
C TYR A 157 12.01 2.15 0.62
N ALA A 158 13.16 1.49 0.46
CA ALA A 158 13.28 0.03 0.38
C ALA A 158 14.47 -0.51 1.21
N SER A 159 14.94 0.28 2.20
CA SER A 159 15.94 -0.16 3.17
C SER A 159 15.42 -1.30 4.05
N GLY A 160 16.33 -2.07 4.69
CA GLY A 160 15.93 -3.15 5.60
C GLY A 160 15.16 -4.29 4.91
N ASN A 161 15.54 -4.64 3.69
CA ASN A 161 15.03 -5.76 2.91
C ASN A 161 16.16 -6.78 2.63
N GLN A 162 15.92 -7.73 1.74
CA GLN A 162 16.87 -8.74 1.28
C GLN A 162 17.25 -8.50 -0.19
N LEU A 163 17.37 -7.21 -0.60
CA LEU A 163 17.63 -6.87 -2.00
C LEU A 163 19.01 -7.38 -2.45
N THR A 164 19.03 -8.11 -3.55
CA THR A 164 20.25 -8.54 -4.24
C THR A 164 20.48 -7.77 -5.53
N SER A 165 19.45 -7.10 -6.04
CA SER A 165 19.47 -6.33 -7.28
C SER A 165 18.55 -5.12 -7.22
N LEU A 166 18.96 -4.04 -7.89
CA LEU A 166 18.18 -2.83 -8.12
C LEU A 166 17.61 -2.78 -9.55
N GLN A 167 17.49 -3.93 -10.22
CA GLN A 167 16.76 -4.03 -11.48
C GLN A 167 15.32 -3.51 -11.27
N GLY A 168 14.90 -2.57 -12.10
CA GLY A 168 13.64 -1.83 -11.90
C GLY A 168 13.91 -0.34 -11.79
N LEU A 169 15.03 0.08 -11.21
CA LEU A 169 15.52 1.46 -11.33
C LEU A 169 16.26 1.63 -12.67
N THR A 170 15.70 2.49 -13.51
CA THR A 170 16.14 2.72 -14.88
C THR A 170 16.35 4.23 -15.13
N PRO A 171 17.01 4.65 -16.21
CA PRO A 171 17.15 6.07 -16.57
C PRO A 171 15.80 6.82 -16.62
N ALA A 172 14.71 6.14 -16.97
CA ALA A 172 13.39 6.76 -17.02
C ALA A 172 12.85 7.25 -15.66
N HIS A 173 13.46 6.83 -14.54
CA HIS A 173 13.10 7.33 -13.20
C HIS A 173 13.86 8.61 -12.84
N ALA A 174 14.98 8.93 -13.53
CA ALA A 174 15.89 10.01 -13.14
C ALA A 174 15.22 11.38 -13.05
N ASP A 175 14.31 11.68 -13.98
CA ASP A 175 13.64 12.98 -14.04
C ASP A 175 12.75 13.27 -12.81
N HIS A 176 12.21 12.23 -12.19
CA HIS A 176 11.25 12.36 -11.09
C HIS A 176 11.84 11.95 -9.74
N MET A 177 12.78 10.99 -9.69
CA MET A 177 13.32 10.43 -8.45
C MET A 177 14.11 11.48 -7.66
N ARG A 178 13.59 11.86 -6.50
CA ARG A 178 14.22 12.83 -5.58
C ARG A 178 14.88 12.13 -4.39
N ARG A 179 14.27 11.05 -3.92
CA ARG A 179 14.68 10.32 -2.73
C ARG A 179 14.66 8.83 -2.99
N CYS A 180 15.84 8.20 -2.95
CA CYS A 180 16.00 6.76 -3.17
C CYS A 180 16.78 6.15 -2.00
N TYR A 181 16.07 5.56 -1.03
CA TYR A 181 16.64 4.96 0.17
C TYR A 181 16.54 3.44 0.04
N VAL A 182 17.63 2.84 -0.39
CA VAL A 182 17.75 1.38 -0.60
C VAL A 182 18.81 0.74 0.31
N LEU A 183 19.40 1.52 1.22
CA LEU A 183 20.38 1.02 2.17
C LEU A 183 19.89 1.21 3.61
N PRO A 184 20.21 0.28 4.55
CA PRO A 184 20.97 -0.96 4.29
C PRO A 184 20.12 -2.05 3.62
N ASN A 185 20.78 -2.88 2.81
CA ASN A 185 20.35 -4.19 2.36
C ASN A 185 21.62 -5.04 2.32
N GLU A 186 21.77 -6.03 3.21
CA GLU A 186 23.04 -6.71 3.45
C GLU A 186 23.57 -7.49 2.24
N GLU A 187 22.67 -8.04 1.42
CA GLU A 187 23.03 -8.80 0.22
C GLU A 187 23.23 -7.93 -1.04
N LEU A 188 22.96 -6.62 -0.94
CA LEU A 188 23.06 -5.70 -2.07
C LEU A 188 24.52 -5.33 -2.30
N ARG A 189 25.07 -5.74 -3.45
CA ARG A 189 26.47 -5.48 -3.81
C ARG A 189 26.66 -4.05 -4.29
N ASP A 190 27.81 -3.44 -3.96
CA ASP A 190 28.20 -2.08 -4.38
C ASP A 190 28.10 -1.86 -5.88
N ARG A 191 28.39 -2.89 -6.69
CA ARG A 191 28.25 -2.82 -8.16
C ARG A 191 26.86 -2.47 -8.64
N GLU A 192 25.80 -2.91 -7.92
CA GLU A 192 24.40 -2.58 -8.25
C GLU A 192 24.13 -1.10 -7.96
N ILE A 193 24.67 -0.59 -6.85
CA ILE A 193 24.56 0.82 -6.48
C ILE A 193 25.27 1.69 -7.51
N LEU A 194 26.53 1.33 -7.85
CA LEU A 194 27.32 2.04 -8.86
C LEU A 194 26.65 2.00 -10.23
N ARG A 195 26.10 0.86 -10.63
CA ARG A 195 25.35 0.71 -11.89
C ARG A 195 24.19 1.71 -11.95
N VAL A 196 23.35 1.76 -10.92
CA VAL A 196 22.19 2.67 -10.88
C VAL A 196 22.63 4.13 -10.88
N GLN A 197 23.70 4.48 -10.17
CA GLN A 197 24.25 5.84 -10.16
C GLN A 197 24.81 6.24 -11.54
N GLN A 198 25.52 5.34 -12.21
CA GLN A 198 26.14 5.62 -13.50
C GLN A 198 25.14 5.58 -14.67
N GLU A 199 24.27 4.58 -14.71
CA GLU A 199 23.35 4.37 -15.84
C GLU A 199 22.08 5.22 -15.70
N ALA A 200 21.56 5.38 -14.48
CA ALA A 200 20.29 6.05 -14.23
C ALA A 200 20.42 7.43 -13.55
N GLY A 201 21.63 7.82 -13.11
CA GLY A 201 21.84 9.09 -12.40
C GLY A 201 21.15 9.17 -11.03
N ILE A 202 20.70 8.06 -10.48
CA ILE A 202 19.94 8.01 -9.21
C ILE A 202 20.91 7.77 -8.05
N ILE A 203 20.88 8.67 -7.07
CA ILE A 203 21.71 8.55 -5.86
C ILE A 203 21.03 7.64 -4.85
N CYS A 204 21.59 6.46 -4.61
CA CYS A 204 21.16 5.53 -3.59
C CYS A 204 21.62 5.98 -2.20
N ARG A 205 20.72 6.10 -1.25
CA ARG A 205 20.97 6.61 0.10
C ARG A 205 20.68 5.56 1.16
N LYS A 206 21.23 5.80 2.36
CA LYS A 206 20.89 5.09 3.58
C LYS A 206 19.62 5.71 4.18
N GLY A 207 18.62 4.89 4.49
CA GLY A 207 17.36 5.29 5.13
C GLY A 207 17.25 4.78 6.54
#